data_5aa35ae1017633ea12058b367dbdaf1a
#
_entry.id   5aa35ae1017633ea12058b367dbdaf1a
#
_cell.length_a   1.000
_cell.length_b   1.000
_cell.length_c   1.000
_cell.angle_alpha   90.00
_cell.angle_beta   90.00
_cell.angle_gamma   90.00
#
_symmetry.space_group_name_H-M   'P 1'
#
loop_
_entity.id
_entity.type
_entity.pdbx_description
1 polymer ?
#
loop_
_entity_poly.entity_id
_entity_poly.type
_entity_poly.pdbx_seq_one_letter_code
_entity_poly.pdbx_strand_id
1 'polypeptide(L)' 'MAEFWIQKGDRLIHIRYFAVRDKDGRCLGTMEVTQDITDLKKIEGEKRLLDWEG' A
#
# COMPACT_ATOMS: atom_id res chain seq x y z
N MET A 1 -12.48 1.46 -0.11
CA MET A 1 -11.12 1.37 0.46
C MET A 1 -10.92 2.48 1.48
N ALA A 2 -10.35 2.16 2.61
CA ALA A 2 -9.92 3.15 3.60
C ALA A 2 -8.38 3.18 3.59
N GLU A 3 -7.83 4.37 3.67
CA GLU A 3 -6.39 4.57 3.57
C GLU A 3 -5.94 5.62 4.58
N PHE A 4 -4.86 5.33 5.27
CA PHE A 4 -4.21 6.30 6.14
C PHE A 4 -2.74 5.94 6.32
N TRP A 5 -2.00 6.88 6.88
CA TRP A 5 -0.59 6.66 7.17
C TRP A 5 -0.25 7.28 8.51
N ILE A 6 0.73 6.66 9.17
CA ILE A 6 1.17 7.10 10.50
C ILE A 6 2.69 7.25 10.51
N GLN A 7 3.14 8.19 11.32
CA GLN A 7 4.56 8.37 11.58
C GLN A 7 4.91 7.60 12.84
N LYS A 8 5.89 6.71 12.75
CA LYS A 8 6.34 5.92 13.89
C LYS A 8 7.87 6.04 13.97
N GLY A 9 8.34 6.91 14.87
CA GLY A 9 9.75 7.24 14.91
C GLY A 9 10.19 7.91 13.61
N ASP A 10 11.20 7.35 12.96
CA ASP A 10 11.68 7.80 11.67
C ASP A 10 11.05 7.04 10.50
N ARG A 11 10.05 6.19 10.79
CA ARG A 11 9.39 5.37 9.78
C ARG A 11 8.01 5.92 9.46
N LEU A 12 7.64 5.84 8.19
CA LEU A 12 6.32 6.20 7.71
C LEU A 12 5.61 4.93 7.27
N ILE A 13 4.49 4.63 7.92
CA ILE A 13 3.73 3.41 7.68
C ILE A 13 2.45 3.76 6.96
N HIS A 14 2.23 3.11 5.83
CA HIS A 14 1.03 3.26 5.02
C HIS A 14 0.12 2.07 5.22
N ILE A 15 -1.14 2.33 5.52
CA ILE A 15 -2.12 1.29 5.85
C ILE A 15 -3.34 1.47 4.96
N ARG A 16 -3.79 0.37 4.36
CA ARG A 16 -4.99 0.35 3.54
C ARG A 16 -5.87 -0.81 3.94
N TYR A 17 -7.17 -0.57 3.93
CA TYR A 17 -8.17 -1.60 4.19
C TYR A 17 -9.07 -1.75 2.97
N PHE A 18 -9.32 -2.99 2.58
CA PHE A 18 -10.17 -3.33 1.45
C PHE A 18 -11.27 -4.28 1.91
N ALA A 19 -12.50 -4.02 1.49
CA ALA A 19 -13.57 -4.99 1.65
C ALA A 19 -13.35 -6.11 0.64
N VAL A 20 -13.33 -7.35 1.14
CA VAL A 20 -13.26 -8.53 0.27
C VAL A 20 -14.68 -9.00 0.03
N ARG A 21 -15.08 -9.06 -1.22
CA ARG A 21 -16.44 -9.41 -1.62
C ARG A 21 -16.45 -10.61 -2.55
N ASP A 22 -17.53 -11.38 -2.51
CA ASP A 22 -17.76 -12.45 -3.46
C ASP A 22 -18.33 -11.89 -4.77
N LYS A 23 -18.61 -12.77 -5.72
CA LYS A 23 -19.16 -12.40 -7.02
C LYS A 23 -20.55 -11.77 -6.94
N ASP A 24 -21.26 -12.01 -5.85
CA ASP A 24 -22.61 -11.47 -5.62
C ASP A 24 -22.57 -10.16 -4.82
N GLY A 25 -21.38 -9.67 -4.51
CA GLY A 25 -21.20 -8.42 -3.78
C GLY A 25 -21.27 -8.55 -2.27
N ARG A 26 -21.34 -9.76 -1.73
CA ARG A 26 -21.39 -9.96 -0.29
C ARG A 26 -20.01 -9.76 0.31
N CYS A 27 -19.95 -9.04 1.43
CA CYS A 27 -18.69 -8.84 2.14
C CYS A 27 -18.29 -10.12 2.85
N LEU A 28 -17.13 -10.66 2.45
CA LEU A 28 -16.56 -11.86 3.07
C LEU A 28 -15.61 -11.52 4.21
N GLY A 29 -15.16 -10.28 4.27
CA GLY A 29 -14.22 -9.84 5.28
C GLY A 29 -13.49 -8.58 4.86
N THR A 30 -12.43 -8.28 5.57
CA THR A 30 -11.59 -7.11 5.32
C THR A 30 -10.15 -7.56 5.17
N MET A 31 -9.49 -7.02 4.13
CA MET A 31 -8.05 -7.24 3.94
C MET A 31 -7.31 -5.98 4.34
N GLU A 32 -6.29 -6.14 5.16
CA GLU A 32 -5.41 -5.05 5.53
C GLU A 32 -4.08 -5.18 4.79
N VAL A 33 -3.62 -4.07 4.23
CA VAL A 33 -2.30 -3.98 3.61
C VAL A 33 -1.52 -2.91 4.36
N THR A 34 -0.47 -3.34 5.05
CA THR A 34 0.39 -2.45 5.82
C THR A 34 1.78 -2.46 5.20
N GLN A 35 2.31 -1.29 4.92
CA GLN A 35 3.60 -1.15 4.26
C GLN A 35 4.40 -0.01 4.86
N ASP A 36 5.67 -0.26 5.13
CA ASP A 36 6.61 0.78 5.50
C ASP A 36 7.07 1.46 4.21
N ILE A 37 6.71 2.71 4.04
CA ILE A 37 7.01 3.47 2.83
C ILE A 37 8.12 4.52 3.05
N THR A 38 8.85 4.41 4.14
CA THR A 38 9.91 5.39 4.46
C THR A 38 10.87 5.59 3.30
N ASP A 39 11.33 4.51 2.69
CA ASP A 39 12.25 4.59 1.57
C ASP A 39 11.54 4.96 0.26
N LEU A 40 10.29 4.54 0.11
CA LEU A 40 9.50 4.85 -1.09
C LEU A 40 9.25 6.34 -1.24
N LYS A 41 9.00 7.04 -0.15
CA LYS A 41 8.72 8.48 -0.22
C LYS A 41 9.94 9.30 -0.61
N LYS A 42 11.13 8.70 -0.62
CA LYS A 42 12.36 9.35 -1.06
C LYS A 42 12.62 9.19 -2.55
N ILE A 43 11.80 8.39 -3.22
CA ILE A 43 11.96 8.14 -4.64
C ILE A 43 11.54 9.37 -5.42
N GLU A 44 12.40 9.77 -6.36
CA GLU A 44 12.15 10.89 -7.25
C GLU A 44 12.30 10.44 -8.69
N GLY A 45 11.66 11.17 -9.59
CA GLY A 45 11.76 10.87 -11.02
C GLY A 45 10.90 9.68 -11.40
N GLU A 46 11.36 8.96 -12.40
CA GLU A 46 10.60 7.88 -13.02
C GLU A 46 11.49 6.65 -13.22
N LYS A 47 10.96 5.49 -12.87
CA LYS A 47 11.61 4.23 -13.19
C LYS A 47 10.59 3.33 -13.88
N ARG A 48 10.87 2.97 -15.11
CA ARG A 48 10.00 2.12 -15.92
C ARG A 48 10.44 0.67 -15.83
N LEU A 49 9.54 -0.24 -16.14
CA LEU A 49 9.85 -1.66 -16.19
C LEU A 49 11.00 -1.97 -17.15
N LEU A 50 11.12 -1.17 -18.21
CA LEU A 50 12.19 -1.33 -19.20
C LEU A 50 13.56 -1.06 -18.61
N ASP A 51 13.65 -0.37 -17.50
CA ASP A 51 14.90 -0.04 -16.83
C ASP A 51 15.31 -1.12 -15.82
N TRP A 52 14.57 -2.19 -15.76
CA TRP A 52 14.84 -3.27 -14.83
C TRP A 52 16.11 -4.03 -15.20
N GLU A 53 17.04 -4.09 -14.26
CA GLU A 53 18.28 -4.81 -14.40
C GLU A 53 18.19 -6.06 -13.55
N GLY A 54 17.59 -7.04 -14.10
CA GLY A 54 17.40 -8.21 -13.32
C GLY A 54 18.04 -9.45 -13.57
#